data_f743a7af67854efb1376b6d4660ea50e
#
_entry.id   f743a7af67854efb1376b6d4660ea50e
#
_cell.length_a   1.000
_cell.length_b   1.000
_cell.length_c   1.000
_cell.angle_alpha   90.00
_cell.angle_beta   90.00
_cell.angle_gamma   90.00
#
_symmetry.space_group_name_H-M   'P 1'
#
loop_
_entity.id
_entity.type
_entity.pdbx_description
1 polymer ?
#
loop_
_entity_poly.entity_id
_entity_poly.type
_entity_poly.pdbx_seq_one_letter_code
_entity_poly.pdbx_strand_id
1 'polypeptide(L)'
;MVEGHTDNVPYKGNGVLLDNWDLSVKRATAIVRALEGLGVSPERLVAAGRSEYVPLVPNTTATNRATNRRTRILVLPKIDQFYDMIEKEMKNLSGE
;
A
#
# COMPACT_ATOMS: atom_id res chain seq x y z
N MET A 1 -5.00 3.37 -1.45
CA MET A 1 -3.58 3.55 -1.09
C MET A 1 -2.76 2.40 -1.62
N VAL A 2 -1.62 2.67 -2.17
CA VAL A 2 -0.67 1.67 -2.66
C VAL A 2 0.55 1.68 -1.77
N GLU A 3 0.84 0.55 -1.11
CA GLU A 3 2.00 0.40 -0.23
C GLU A 3 3.08 -0.46 -0.86
N GLY A 4 4.31 0.06 -0.96
CA GLY A 4 5.47 -0.71 -1.36
C GLY A 4 6.20 -1.27 -0.15
N HIS A 5 6.72 -2.49 -0.27
CA HIS A 5 7.47 -3.18 0.77
C HIS A 5 8.75 -3.77 0.22
N THR A 6 9.78 -3.85 1.04
CA THR A 6 11.06 -4.48 0.70
C THR A 6 11.37 -5.62 1.65
N ASP A 7 12.41 -6.41 1.34
CA ASP A 7 13.03 -7.32 2.28
C ASP A 7 14.06 -6.56 3.15
N ASN A 8 14.81 -7.28 3.97
CA ASN A 8 15.79 -6.68 4.87
C ASN A 8 17.20 -6.53 4.27
N VAL A 9 17.40 -6.89 3.00
CA VAL A 9 18.68 -6.68 2.33
C VAL A 9 18.84 -5.19 2.07
N PRO A 10 19.92 -4.55 2.57
CA PRO A 10 20.10 -3.11 2.34
C PRO A 10 20.20 -2.79 0.85
N TYR A 11 19.39 -1.83 0.42
CA TYR A 11 19.49 -1.29 -0.92
C TYR A 11 20.52 -0.16 -0.90
N LYS A 12 21.60 -0.34 -1.66
CA LYS A 12 22.74 0.59 -1.63
C LYS A 12 22.55 1.84 -2.48
N GLY A 13 21.46 1.90 -3.23
CA GLY A 13 21.16 3.06 -4.06
C GLY A 13 21.96 3.10 -5.37
N ASN A 14 21.53 4.01 -6.24
CA ASN A 14 22.15 4.25 -7.55
C ASN A 14 22.25 5.75 -7.86
N GLY A 15 22.29 6.59 -6.81
CA GLY A 15 22.30 8.05 -6.93
C GLY A 15 20.92 8.69 -6.99
N VAL A 16 19.88 7.95 -7.41
CA VAL A 16 18.48 8.40 -7.43
C VAL A 16 17.71 7.83 -6.25
N LEU A 17 17.89 6.54 -5.99
CA LEU A 17 17.29 5.85 -4.84
C LEU A 17 18.38 5.61 -3.81
N LEU A 18 18.17 6.02 -2.57
CA LEU A 18 19.18 5.99 -1.52
C LEU A 18 19.12 4.73 -0.66
N ASP A 19 17.92 4.22 -0.36
CA ASP A 19 17.72 3.12 0.58
C ASP A 19 16.42 2.34 0.32
N ASN A 20 16.07 1.46 1.25
CA ASN A 20 14.82 0.69 1.16
C ASN A 20 13.57 1.55 1.30
N TRP A 21 13.63 2.69 1.98
CA TRP A 21 12.54 3.64 2.01
C TRP A 21 12.23 4.16 0.60
N ASP A 22 13.24 4.67 -0.08
CA ASP A 22 13.09 5.19 -1.44
C ASP A 22 12.63 4.09 -2.40
N LEU A 23 13.19 2.89 -2.28
CA LEU A 23 12.81 1.76 -3.12
C LEU A 23 11.35 1.37 -2.94
N SER A 24 10.86 1.31 -1.70
CA SER A 24 9.47 0.97 -1.41
C SER A 24 8.49 2.01 -1.95
N VAL A 25 8.82 3.29 -1.82
CA VAL A 25 8.02 4.39 -2.37
C VAL A 25 8.02 4.36 -3.90
N LYS A 26 9.16 4.10 -4.52
CA LYS A 26 9.25 3.98 -5.99
C LYS A 26 8.37 2.86 -6.52
N ARG A 27 8.35 1.72 -5.86
CA ARG A 27 7.48 0.60 -6.23
C ARG A 27 6.01 0.98 -6.14
N ALA A 28 5.62 1.64 -5.06
CA ALA A 28 4.25 2.14 -4.89
C ALA A 28 3.88 3.16 -5.98
N THR A 29 4.77 4.09 -6.27
CA THR A 29 4.56 5.12 -7.30
C THR A 29 4.40 4.52 -8.69
N ALA A 30 5.17 3.49 -9.02
CA ALA A 30 5.05 2.80 -10.31
C ALA A 30 3.65 2.20 -10.50
N ILE A 31 3.10 1.59 -9.44
CA ILE A 31 1.74 1.03 -9.48
C ILE A 31 0.70 2.15 -9.58
N VAL A 32 0.89 3.25 -8.84
CA VAL A 32 0.00 4.42 -8.92
C VAL A 32 -0.08 4.94 -10.38
N ARG A 33 1.07 5.09 -11.04
CA ARG A 33 1.10 5.52 -12.44
C ARG A 33 0.40 4.55 -13.38
N ALA A 34 0.55 3.25 -13.14
CA ALA A 34 -0.15 2.23 -13.92
C ALA A 34 -1.67 2.33 -13.73
N LEU A 35 -2.14 2.56 -12.51
CA LEU A 35 -3.56 2.73 -12.21
C LEU A 35 -4.13 3.99 -12.86
N GLU A 36 -3.39 5.10 -12.86
CA GLU A 36 -3.78 6.30 -13.58
C GLU A 36 -3.94 6.03 -15.08
N GLY A 37 -3.01 5.28 -15.66
CA GLY A 37 -3.09 4.87 -17.06
C GLY A 37 -4.30 3.99 -17.37
N LEU A 38 -4.85 3.30 -16.39
CA LEU A 38 -6.06 2.49 -16.52
C LEU A 38 -7.34 3.27 -16.22
N GLY A 39 -7.24 4.55 -15.92
CA GLY A 39 -8.40 5.43 -15.74
C GLY A 39 -8.78 5.71 -14.28
N VAL A 40 -7.97 5.29 -13.31
CA VAL A 40 -8.22 5.63 -11.90
C VAL A 40 -7.87 7.09 -11.67
N SER A 41 -8.78 7.84 -11.05
CA SER A 41 -8.58 9.26 -10.78
C SER A 41 -7.42 9.49 -9.83
N PRO A 42 -6.46 10.40 -10.14
CA PRO A 42 -5.33 10.69 -9.25
C PRO A 42 -5.74 11.14 -7.84
N GLU A 43 -6.90 11.77 -7.72
CA GLU A 43 -7.44 12.22 -6.42
C GLU A 43 -7.68 11.07 -5.45
N ARG A 44 -7.84 9.85 -5.96
CA ARG A 44 -8.11 8.65 -5.17
C ARG A 44 -6.85 7.85 -4.86
N LEU A 45 -5.71 8.27 -5.38
CA LEU A 45 -4.47 7.50 -5.28
C LEU A 45 -3.53 8.09 -4.24
N VAL A 46 -2.99 7.22 -3.40
CA VAL A 46 -1.96 7.56 -2.42
C VAL A 46 -0.85 6.51 -2.55
N ALA A 47 0.38 6.97 -2.71
CA ALA A 47 1.55 6.11 -2.71
C ALA A 47 2.22 6.16 -1.34
N ALA A 48 2.57 5.01 -0.79
CA ALA A 48 3.25 4.91 0.51
C ALA A 48 4.35 3.85 0.48
N GLY A 49 5.44 4.11 1.19
CA GLY A 49 6.53 3.16 1.37
C GLY A 49 6.60 2.68 2.81
N ARG A 50 6.83 1.39 3.01
CA ARG A 50 6.98 0.78 4.33
C ARG A 50 8.40 0.28 4.58
N SER A 51 9.31 0.43 3.59
CA SER A 51 10.67 -0.12 3.68
C SER A 51 10.63 -1.62 4.04
N GLU A 52 11.48 -2.06 4.96
CA GLU A 52 11.54 -3.46 5.42
C GLU A 52 10.73 -3.75 6.68
N TYR A 53 10.05 -2.75 7.24
CA TYR A 53 9.57 -2.78 8.62
C TYR A 53 8.23 -3.46 8.86
N VAL A 54 7.55 -3.90 7.80
CA VAL A 54 6.27 -4.62 7.92
C VAL A 54 6.33 -5.92 7.11
N PRO A 55 7.18 -6.90 7.53
CA PRO A 55 7.31 -8.15 6.80
C PRO A 55 6.09 -9.05 7.01
N LEU A 56 5.73 -9.81 5.97
CA LEU A 56 4.72 -10.87 6.07
C LEU A 56 5.28 -12.13 6.69
N VAL A 57 6.55 -12.41 6.44
CA VAL A 57 7.26 -13.61 6.88
C VAL A 57 8.67 -13.22 7.32
N PRO A 58 9.34 -14.02 8.17
CA PRO A 58 10.73 -13.73 8.55
C PRO A 58 11.66 -13.69 7.33
N ASN A 59 12.62 -12.74 7.31
CA ASN A 59 13.59 -12.57 6.22
C ASN A 59 14.76 -13.56 6.33
N THR A 60 14.48 -14.84 6.54
CA THR A 60 15.51 -15.86 6.82
C THR A 60 15.91 -16.68 5.61
N THR A 61 15.14 -16.66 4.55
CA THR A 61 15.41 -17.39 3.32
C THR A 61 15.21 -16.51 2.10
N ALA A 62 15.78 -16.90 0.96
CA ALA A 62 15.57 -16.19 -0.29
C ALA A 62 14.09 -16.15 -0.69
N THR A 63 13.36 -17.25 -0.47
CA THR A 63 11.92 -17.34 -0.75
C THR A 63 11.13 -16.38 0.13
N ASN A 64 11.41 -16.32 1.43
CA ASN A 64 10.75 -15.42 2.35
C ASN A 64 11.04 -13.96 2.02
N ARG A 65 12.29 -13.63 1.68
CA ARG A 65 12.64 -12.27 1.25
C ARG A 65 11.88 -11.87 -0.02
N ALA A 66 11.75 -12.80 -0.98
CA ALA A 66 10.95 -12.54 -2.18
C ALA A 66 9.48 -12.28 -1.86
N THR A 67 8.91 -12.99 -0.89
CA THR A 67 7.53 -12.76 -0.42
C THR A 67 7.38 -11.36 0.19
N ASN A 68 8.39 -10.87 0.91
CA ASN A 68 8.36 -9.54 1.53
C ASN A 68 8.51 -8.40 0.52
N ARG A 69 9.14 -8.64 -0.64
CA ARG A 69 9.23 -7.67 -1.74
C ARG A 69 7.91 -7.63 -2.49
N ARG A 70 6.99 -6.79 -2.03
CA ARG A 70 5.63 -6.76 -2.55
C ARG A 70 5.06 -5.35 -2.60
N THR A 71 3.97 -5.22 -3.35
CA THR A 71 3.12 -4.04 -3.32
C THR A 71 1.72 -4.46 -2.85
N ARG A 72 1.14 -3.68 -1.96
CA ARG A 72 -0.20 -3.91 -1.43
C ARG A 72 -1.12 -2.79 -1.87
N ILE A 73 -2.27 -3.15 -2.43
CA ILE A 73 -3.29 -2.18 -2.81
C ILE A 73 -4.40 -2.22 -1.77
N LEU A 74 -4.63 -1.08 -1.11
CA LEU A 74 -5.68 -0.92 -0.12
C LEU A 74 -6.81 -0.10 -0.74
N VAL A 75 -7.97 -0.71 -0.84
CA VAL A 75 -9.17 -0.03 -1.33
C VAL A 75 -9.93 0.51 -0.13
N LEU A 76 -9.99 1.85 -0.06
CA LEU A 76 -10.71 2.53 1.01
C LEU A 76 -12.07 2.97 0.48
N PRO A 77 -13.18 2.68 1.21
CA PRO A 77 -14.48 3.18 0.82
C PRO A 77 -14.52 4.70 0.92
N LYS A 78 -15.38 5.33 0.13
CA LYS A 78 -15.64 6.76 0.30
C LYS A 78 -16.21 6.99 1.70
N ILE A 79 -15.72 8.02 2.36
CA ILE A 79 -16.13 8.35 3.74
C ILE A 79 -17.65 8.53 3.83
N ASP A 80 -18.26 9.22 2.88
CA ASP A 80 -19.71 9.46 2.84
C ASP A 80 -20.50 8.16 2.81
N GLN A 81 -20.11 7.22 1.95
CA GLN A 81 -20.75 5.91 1.86
C GLN A 81 -20.56 5.10 3.13
N PHE A 82 -19.39 5.21 3.73
CA PHE A 82 -19.08 4.53 4.98
C PHE A 82 -19.96 5.03 6.12
N TYR A 83 -20.14 6.34 6.26
CA TYR A 83 -21.02 6.92 7.27
C TYR A 83 -22.48 6.55 7.03
N ASP A 84 -22.94 6.56 5.78
CA ASP A 84 -24.29 6.12 5.44
C ASP A 84 -24.54 4.67 5.83
N MET A 85 -23.56 3.79 5.60
CA MET A 85 -23.66 2.38 6.02
C MET A 85 -23.74 2.24 7.54
N ILE A 86 -22.94 3.00 8.27
CA ILE A 86 -22.95 2.99 9.74
C ILE A 86 -24.30 3.47 10.26
N GLU A 87 -24.83 4.57 9.73
CA GLU A 87 -26.14 5.10 10.11
C GLU A 87 -27.25 4.07 9.90
N LYS A 88 -27.25 3.38 8.76
CA LYS A 88 -28.22 2.33 8.47
C LYS A 88 -28.15 1.21 9.49
N GLU A 89 -26.95 0.75 9.83
CA GLU A 89 -26.74 -0.31 10.82
C GLU A 89 -27.23 0.15 12.20
N MET A 90 -26.94 1.36 12.58
CA MET A 90 -27.37 1.91 13.86
C MET A 90 -28.90 2.01 13.95
N LYS A 91 -29.57 2.44 12.87
CA LYS A 91 -31.04 2.48 12.82
C LYS A 91 -31.64 1.07 12.92
N ASN A 92 -31.07 0.09 12.22
CA ASN A 92 -31.53 -1.28 12.31
C ASN A 92 -31.38 -1.86 13.72
N LEU A 93 -30.29 -1.53 14.41
CA LEU A 93 -30.03 -1.98 15.77
C LEU A 93 -30.95 -1.31 16.78
N SER A 94 -31.35 -0.07 16.55
CA SER A 94 -32.23 0.70 17.45
C SER A 94 -33.72 0.47 17.20
N GLY A 95 -34.08 -0.24 16.13
CA GLY A 95 -35.48 -0.49 15.76
C GLY A 95 -36.17 0.70 15.10
N GLU A 96 -35.40 1.66 14.64
CA GLU A 96 -35.94 2.86 13.97
C GLU A 96 -36.06 2.68 12.45
#